data_6dad0be47a91e0da5d8a1625f0af1e42
#
_entry.id   6dad0be47a91e0da5d8a1625f0af1e42
#
_cell.length_a   1.000
_cell.length_b   1.000
_cell.length_c   1.000
_cell.angle_alpha   90.00
_cell.angle_beta   90.00
_cell.angle_gamma   90.00
#
_symmetry.space_group_name_H-M   'P 1'
#
loop_
_entity.id
_entity.type
_entity.pdbx_description
1 polymer ?
#
loop_
_entity_poly.entity_id
_entity_poly.type
_entity_poly.pdbx_seq_one_letter_code
_entity_poly.pdbx_strand_id
1 'polypeptide(L)'
;MGNLRVLKRSRKPVLLGDIFVLQVRDDEYIFGRVVRTDAMHMGFKDCVLIYIYKAYSTDKYVIPELDKNELLLPPMLTGPYMWTKGYFQTVENRPMSPHDVFAQHCFYSIRWGGSYMDADNNRLPERIEPCGFYGITVSQGVDREVSQALGLESDDSPGE
;
A
#
# COMPACT_ATOMS: atom_id res chain seq x y z
N MET A 1 7.40 -13.82 -14.21
CA MET A 1 6.74 -12.50 -14.26
C MET A 1 5.56 -12.50 -13.31
N GLY A 2 5.35 -11.39 -12.62
CA GLY A 2 4.25 -11.25 -11.68
C GLY A 2 2.93 -10.90 -12.35
N ASN A 3 1.90 -10.73 -11.53
CA ASN A 3 0.56 -10.36 -11.98
C ASN A 3 0.38 -8.85 -12.09
N LEU A 4 1.15 -8.07 -11.32
CA LEU A 4 0.99 -6.62 -11.26
C LEU A 4 1.32 -5.97 -12.60
N ARG A 5 0.38 -5.19 -13.13
CA ARG A 5 0.48 -4.60 -14.46
C ARG A 5 0.96 -3.18 -14.42
N VAL A 6 1.63 -2.76 -15.48
CA VAL A 6 1.96 -1.36 -15.72
C VAL A 6 0.73 -0.68 -16.33
N LEU A 7 0.22 0.33 -15.65
CA LEU A 7 -0.95 1.08 -16.10
C LEU A 7 -0.54 2.38 -16.79
N LYS A 8 -0.04 3.33 -16.01
CA LYS A 8 0.39 4.63 -16.53
C LYS A 8 1.54 5.16 -15.71
N ARG A 9 2.67 5.41 -16.34
CA ARG A 9 3.85 6.00 -15.70
C ARG A 9 3.62 7.49 -15.45
N SER A 10 4.00 7.99 -14.29
CA SER A 10 3.85 9.39 -13.92
C SER A 10 5.00 9.83 -13.03
N ARG A 11 5.51 11.04 -13.28
CA ARG A 11 6.49 11.72 -12.43
C ARG A 11 5.86 12.83 -11.61
N LYS A 12 4.53 12.93 -11.63
CA LYS A 12 3.83 13.91 -10.78
C LYS A 12 4.06 13.56 -9.32
N PRO A 13 4.17 14.58 -8.45
CA PRO A 13 4.29 14.33 -7.01
C PRO A 13 3.13 13.50 -6.49
N VAL A 14 3.43 12.57 -5.60
CA VAL A 14 2.43 11.80 -4.86
C VAL A 14 1.96 12.67 -3.71
N LEU A 15 0.66 12.89 -3.62
CA LEU A 15 0.05 13.82 -2.66
C LEU A 15 -0.81 13.09 -1.64
N LEU A 16 -0.87 13.66 -0.44
CA LEU A 16 -1.79 13.20 0.60
C LEU A 16 -3.22 13.19 0.06
N GLY A 17 -3.93 12.08 0.25
CA GLY A 17 -5.30 11.91 -0.21
C GLY A 17 -5.42 11.38 -1.63
N ASP A 18 -4.32 11.20 -2.35
CA ASP A 18 -4.37 10.60 -3.68
C ASP A 18 -4.98 9.21 -3.62
N ILE A 19 -6.01 8.99 -4.46
CA ILE A 19 -6.60 7.67 -4.67
C ILE A 19 -5.96 7.11 -5.92
N PHE A 20 -5.43 5.90 -5.81
CA PHE A 20 -4.78 5.23 -6.91
C PHE A 20 -5.38 3.85 -7.17
N VAL A 21 -5.13 3.35 -8.35
CA VAL A 21 -5.52 1.99 -8.74
C VAL A 21 -4.31 1.16 -9.07
N LEU A 22 -4.45 -0.14 -8.87
CA LEU A 22 -3.52 -1.16 -9.34
C LEU A 22 -4.33 -2.30 -9.95
N GLN A 23 -3.68 -3.14 -10.75
CA GLN A 23 -4.36 -4.21 -11.46
C GLN A 23 -3.48 -5.44 -11.52
N VAL A 24 -4.03 -6.59 -11.13
CA VAL A 24 -3.33 -7.88 -11.18
C VAL A 24 -4.07 -8.92 -12.02
N ARG A 25 -5.31 -8.62 -12.44
CA ARG A 25 -6.11 -9.49 -13.32
C ARG A 25 -7.02 -8.66 -14.20
N ASP A 26 -7.52 -9.27 -15.27
CA ASP A 26 -8.36 -8.58 -16.26
C ASP A 26 -9.64 -8.03 -15.64
N ASP A 27 -10.10 -6.92 -16.18
CA ASP A 27 -11.39 -6.30 -15.88
C ASP A 27 -11.62 -5.96 -14.42
N GLU A 28 -10.56 -5.82 -13.63
CA GLU A 28 -10.68 -5.46 -12.22
C GLU A 28 -9.56 -4.53 -11.79
N TYR A 29 -9.94 -3.37 -11.30
CA TYR A 29 -9.04 -2.43 -10.63
C TYR A 29 -9.23 -2.52 -9.13
N ILE A 30 -8.12 -2.48 -8.40
CA ILE A 30 -8.08 -2.44 -6.94
C ILE A 30 -7.73 -1.03 -6.54
N PHE A 31 -8.35 -0.50 -5.50
CA PHE A 31 -8.17 0.89 -5.08
C PHE A 31 -7.30 0.97 -3.83
N GLY A 32 -6.44 1.98 -3.84
CA GLY A 32 -5.64 2.34 -2.68
C GLY A 32 -5.68 3.84 -2.43
N ARG A 33 -5.11 4.26 -1.33
CA ARG A 33 -5.06 5.68 -0.95
C ARG A 33 -3.76 6.02 -0.28
N VAL A 34 -3.24 7.20 -0.59
CA VAL A 34 -2.06 7.78 0.07
C VAL A 34 -2.54 8.45 1.35
N VAL A 35 -2.13 7.92 2.50
CA VAL A 35 -2.57 8.42 3.80
C VAL A 35 -1.49 9.23 4.51
N ARG A 36 -0.22 9.10 4.12
CA ARG A 36 0.88 9.96 4.54
C ARG A 36 1.96 10.02 3.47
N THR A 37 2.62 11.15 3.37
CA THR A 37 3.78 11.34 2.47
C THR A 37 5.05 11.69 3.25
N ASP A 38 4.96 11.72 4.58
CA ASP A 38 6.04 12.08 5.50
C ASP A 38 6.40 10.96 6.48
N ALA A 39 6.04 9.73 6.15
CA ALA A 39 6.37 8.58 7.00
C ALA A 39 7.88 8.34 7.01
N MET A 40 8.35 7.70 8.07
CA MET A 40 9.76 7.42 8.27
C MET A 40 10.01 5.93 8.40
N HIS A 41 11.12 5.47 7.80
CA HIS A 41 11.60 4.12 7.98
C HIS A 41 13.11 4.17 8.15
N MET A 42 13.58 3.94 9.36
CA MET A 42 15.01 3.99 9.70
C MET A 42 15.61 5.35 9.29
N GLY A 43 16.58 5.39 8.40
CA GLY A 43 17.18 6.62 7.91
C GLY A 43 16.45 7.26 6.73
N PHE A 44 15.38 6.63 6.24
CA PHE A 44 14.63 7.14 5.09
C PHE A 44 13.48 8.02 5.56
N LYS A 45 13.40 9.22 4.96
CA LYS A 45 12.31 10.18 5.18
C LYS A 45 11.37 10.17 3.99
N ASP A 46 10.21 10.79 4.18
CA ASP A 46 9.23 11.02 3.12
C ASP A 46 8.78 9.73 2.44
N CYS A 47 8.70 8.65 3.23
CA CYS A 47 8.10 7.42 2.76
C CYS A 47 6.60 7.61 2.58
N VAL A 48 6.04 6.94 1.58
CA VAL A 48 4.60 6.99 1.31
C VAL A 48 3.92 5.87 2.06
N LEU A 49 2.99 6.24 2.93
CA LEU A 49 2.16 5.27 3.65
C LEU A 49 0.85 5.12 2.89
N ILE A 50 0.53 3.90 2.50
CA ILE A 50 -0.64 3.61 1.69
C ILE A 50 -1.55 2.58 2.36
N TYR A 51 -2.85 2.68 2.04
CA TYR A 51 -3.84 1.63 2.27
C TYR A 51 -4.24 1.05 0.94
N ILE A 52 -4.40 -0.28 0.88
CA ILE A 52 -4.99 -0.98 -0.26
C ILE A 52 -6.26 -1.65 0.24
N TYR A 53 -7.39 -1.29 -0.36
CA TYR A 53 -8.72 -1.65 0.13
C TYR A 53 -9.28 -2.89 -0.55
N LYS A 54 -10.22 -3.56 0.12
CA LYS A 54 -11.12 -4.52 -0.52
C LYS A 54 -12.19 -3.73 -1.28
N ALA A 55 -11.77 -3.06 -2.34
CA ALA A 55 -12.61 -2.18 -3.15
C ALA A 55 -12.22 -2.37 -4.60
N TYR A 56 -13.17 -2.78 -5.41
CA TYR A 56 -12.91 -3.25 -6.78
C TYR A 56 -13.89 -2.60 -7.75
N SER A 57 -13.44 -2.31 -8.97
CA SER A 57 -14.28 -1.80 -10.05
C SER A 57 -13.73 -2.24 -11.40
N THR A 58 -14.62 -2.39 -12.39
CA THR A 58 -14.22 -2.62 -13.78
C THR A 58 -13.77 -1.32 -14.46
N ASP A 59 -14.10 -0.17 -13.87
CA ASP A 59 -13.72 1.15 -14.36
C ASP A 59 -12.92 1.87 -13.29
N LYS A 60 -11.68 2.22 -13.62
CA LYS A 60 -10.77 2.86 -12.65
C LYS A 60 -11.22 4.24 -12.18
N TYR A 61 -12.15 4.87 -12.89
CA TYR A 61 -12.70 6.18 -12.51
C TYR A 61 -14.01 6.07 -11.74
N VAL A 62 -14.54 4.86 -11.57
CA VAL A 62 -15.70 4.61 -10.71
C VAL A 62 -15.19 4.08 -9.38
N ILE A 63 -15.05 4.98 -8.41
CA ILE A 63 -14.41 4.71 -7.14
C ILE A 63 -15.45 4.18 -6.13
N PRO A 64 -15.27 2.93 -5.64
CA PRO A 64 -16.15 2.40 -4.60
C PRO A 64 -15.96 3.13 -3.27
N GLU A 65 -16.75 2.77 -2.27
CA GLU A 65 -16.50 3.21 -0.90
C GLU A 65 -15.14 2.69 -0.43
N LEU A 66 -14.32 3.57 0.12
CA LEU A 66 -12.99 3.25 0.64
C LEU A 66 -13.04 3.27 2.16
N ASP A 67 -13.16 2.09 2.76
CA ASP A 67 -13.29 1.92 4.21
C ASP A 67 -11.98 1.37 4.80
N LYS A 68 -11.37 2.13 5.71
CA LYS A 68 -10.13 1.70 6.37
C LYS A 68 -10.29 0.40 7.17
N ASN A 69 -11.51 0.02 7.51
CA ASN A 69 -11.78 -1.24 8.21
C ASN A 69 -11.91 -2.41 7.25
N GLU A 70 -11.88 -2.15 5.95
CA GLU A 70 -11.97 -3.16 4.89
C GLU A 70 -10.72 -3.09 4.00
N LEU A 71 -9.57 -3.36 4.59
CA LEU A 71 -8.30 -3.39 3.85
C LEU A 71 -8.02 -4.77 3.30
N LEU A 72 -7.55 -4.81 2.05
CA LEU A 72 -7.04 -6.05 1.44
C LEU A 72 -5.73 -6.47 2.09
N LEU A 73 -4.88 -5.48 2.40
CA LEU A 73 -3.59 -5.66 3.05
C LEU A 73 -3.46 -4.70 4.22
N PRO A 74 -2.66 -5.05 5.25
CA PRO A 74 -2.30 -4.06 6.28
C PRO A 74 -1.64 -2.83 5.67
N PRO A 75 -1.64 -1.68 6.36
CA PRO A 75 -0.94 -0.49 5.90
C PRO A 75 0.50 -0.79 5.48
N MET A 76 0.96 -0.13 4.43
CA MET A 76 2.22 -0.44 3.78
C MET A 76 3.02 0.82 3.55
N LEU A 77 4.34 0.74 3.76
CA LEU A 77 5.28 1.80 3.41
C LEU A 77 5.85 1.51 2.03
N THR A 78 5.84 2.51 1.18
CA THR A 78 6.40 2.44 -0.16
C THR A 78 7.02 3.78 -0.55
N GLY A 79 7.34 3.97 -1.82
CA GLY A 79 7.90 5.21 -2.34
C GLY A 79 7.26 5.61 -3.67
N PRO A 80 7.65 6.77 -4.21
CA PRO A 80 7.11 7.27 -5.49
C PRO A 80 7.39 6.35 -6.68
N TYR A 81 8.32 5.43 -6.52
CA TYR A 81 8.70 4.44 -7.54
C TYR A 81 7.49 3.72 -8.14
N MET A 82 6.49 3.36 -7.32
CA MET A 82 5.31 2.64 -7.80
C MET A 82 4.53 3.45 -8.84
N TRP A 83 4.50 4.77 -8.72
CA TRP A 83 3.88 5.67 -9.70
C TRP A 83 4.79 5.94 -10.89
N THR A 84 6.09 6.15 -10.65
CA THR A 84 7.07 6.40 -11.70
C THR A 84 7.13 5.24 -12.69
N LYS A 85 7.04 4.01 -12.17
CA LYS A 85 7.04 2.80 -13.01
C LYS A 85 5.65 2.43 -13.53
N GLY A 86 4.60 3.10 -13.07
CA GLY A 86 3.25 2.94 -13.58
C GLY A 86 2.43 1.82 -12.96
N TYR A 87 2.92 1.18 -11.92
CA TYR A 87 2.17 0.12 -11.23
C TYR A 87 0.99 0.66 -10.44
N PHE A 88 1.13 1.87 -9.89
CA PHE A 88 0.05 2.62 -9.29
C PHE A 88 -0.27 3.81 -10.18
N GLN A 89 -1.55 4.04 -10.42
CA GLN A 89 -2.03 5.19 -11.17
C GLN A 89 -3.00 5.99 -10.32
N THR A 90 -2.68 7.25 -10.05
CA THR A 90 -3.58 8.15 -9.34
C THR A 90 -4.75 8.51 -10.25
N VAL A 91 -5.98 8.34 -9.74
CA VAL A 91 -7.21 8.64 -10.49
C VAL A 91 -7.97 9.83 -9.93
N GLU A 92 -7.77 10.18 -8.67
CA GLU A 92 -8.44 11.30 -8.01
C GLU A 92 -7.67 11.67 -6.75
N ASN A 93 -7.84 12.93 -6.30
CA ASN A 93 -7.40 13.34 -4.97
C ASN A 93 -8.61 13.75 -4.16
N ARG A 94 -8.73 13.20 -2.95
CA ARG A 94 -9.76 13.58 -1.97
C ARG A 94 -9.10 13.98 -0.67
N PRO A 95 -9.54 15.10 -0.06
CA PRO A 95 -9.05 15.47 1.26
C PRO A 95 -9.25 14.34 2.28
N MET A 96 -8.27 14.16 3.14
CA MET A 96 -8.34 13.17 4.22
C MET A 96 -9.10 13.73 5.40
N SER A 97 -9.93 12.88 6.03
CA SER A 97 -10.56 13.19 7.30
C SER A 97 -10.05 12.25 8.39
N PRO A 98 -10.25 12.56 9.69
CA PRO A 98 -9.85 11.64 10.75
C PRO A 98 -10.48 10.24 10.66
N HIS A 99 -11.64 10.12 9.98
CA HIS A 99 -12.27 8.83 9.76
C HIS A 99 -11.57 7.96 8.72
N ASP A 100 -10.75 8.57 7.86
CA ASP A 100 -10.08 7.87 6.76
C ASP A 100 -8.77 7.22 7.17
N VAL A 101 -8.26 7.55 8.34
CA VAL A 101 -6.91 7.18 8.79
C VAL A 101 -6.97 6.58 10.19
N PHE A 102 -6.18 5.52 10.41
CA PHE A 102 -6.02 4.98 11.78
C PHE A 102 -5.27 5.97 12.66
N ALA A 103 -5.70 6.07 13.93
CA ALA A 103 -5.03 6.95 14.89
C ALA A 103 -3.60 6.49 15.18
N GLN A 104 -3.33 5.19 15.08
CA GLN A 104 -2.00 4.61 15.33
C GLN A 104 -1.69 3.59 14.25
N HIS A 105 -0.54 3.75 13.58
CA HIS A 105 -0.01 2.74 12.67
C HIS A 105 0.96 1.84 13.40
N CYS A 106 1.02 0.57 12.98
CA CYS A 106 1.88 -0.43 13.57
C CYS A 106 2.50 -1.28 12.47
N PHE A 107 3.83 -1.47 12.56
CA PHE A 107 4.58 -2.30 11.63
C PHE A 107 5.46 -3.25 12.43
N TYR A 108 5.49 -4.51 12.03
CA TYR A 108 6.34 -5.52 12.66
C TYR A 108 7.75 -5.48 12.07
N SER A 109 8.74 -5.43 12.94
CA SER A 109 10.15 -5.50 12.60
C SER A 109 10.78 -6.74 13.23
N ILE A 110 11.66 -7.42 12.48
CA ILE A 110 12.44 -8.54 13.04
C ILE A 110 13.56 -8.09 13.96
N ARG A 111 13.81 -6.78 14.04
CA ARG A 111 14.87 -6.22 14.89
C ARG A 111 14.60 -6.46 16.37
N TRP A 112 15.67 -6.55 17.12
CA TRP A 112 15.66 -6.75 18.57
C TRP A 112 14.82 -7.96 19.01
N GLY A 113 14.89 -9.05 18.22
CA GLY A 113 14.12 -10.26 18.52
C GLY A 113 12.62 -10.16 18.20
N GLY A 114 12.25 -9.17 17.43
CA GLY A 114 10.87 -8.84 17.11
C GLY A 114 10.39 -7.62 17.85
N SER A 115 9.92 -6.63 17.13
CA SER A 115 9.47 -5.35 17.68
C SER A 115 8.39 -4.75 16.82
N TYR A 116 7.71 -3.74 17.36
CA TYR A 116 6.66 -3.00 16.66
C TYR A 116 7.05 -1.54 16.57
N MET A 117 6.86 -0.97 15.37
CA MET A 117 7.27 0.40 15.05
C MET A 117 6.06 1.16 14.52
N ASP A 118 6.03 2.46 14.74
CA ASP A 118 5.04 3.32 14.11
C ASP A 118 5.57 3.94 12.80
N ALA A 119 4.78 4.80 12.19
CA ALA A 119 5.14 5.45 10.91
C ALA A 119 6.12 6.62 11.09
N ASP A 120 6.50 6.94 12.31
CA ASP A 120 7.47 7.98 12.65
C ASP A 120 8.78 7.40 13.18
N ASN A 121 9.00 6.11 12.96
CA ASN A 121 10.19 5.38 13.38
C ASN A 121 10.35 5.29 14.90
N ASN A 122 9.24 5.30 15.63
CA ASN A 122 9.22 5.09 17.07
C ASN A 122 8.80 3.66 17.39
N ARG A 123 9.42 3.10 18.43
CA ARG A 123 9.09 1.76 18.90
C ARG A 123 7.80 1.79 19.72
N LEU A 124 6.92 0.83 19.43
CA LEU A 124 5.66 0.65 20.17
C LEU A 124 5.82 -0.43 21.23
N PRO A 125 5.09 -0.31 22.36
CA PRO A 125 5.19 -1.30 23.44
C PRO A 125 4.56 -2.65 23.09
N GLU A 126 3.61 -2.67 22.16
CA GLU A 126 2.89 -3.89 21.81
C GLU A 126 2.34 -3.83 20.39
N ARG A 127 1.89 -4.98 19.89
CA ARG A 127 1.25 -5.07 18.58
C ARG A 127 -0.12 -4.40 18.60
N ILE A 128 -0.39 -3.59 17.57
CA ILE A 128 -1.67 -2.92 17.34
C ILE A 128 -2.15 -3.30 15.94
N GLU A 129 -3.34 -3.86 15.82
CA GLU A 129 -3.90 -4.20 14.52
C GLU A 129 -4.56 -2.98 13.85
N PRO A 130 -4.52 -2.86 12.51
CA PRO A 130 -3.80 -3.75 11.57
C PRO A 130 -2.30 -3.48 11.60
N CYS A 131 -1.51 -4.54 11.61
CA CYS A 131 -0.06 -4.44 11.68
C CYS A 131 0.57 -4.92 10.38
N GLY A 132 1.29 -4.03 9.70
CA GLY A 132 1.99 -4.32 8.46
C GLY A 132 3.43 -4.72 8.69
N PHE A 133 4.18 -4.88 7.61
CA PHE A 133 5.60 -5.18 7.65
C PHE A 133 6.41 -3.87 7.73
N TYR A 134 7.41 -3.84 8.62
CA TYR A 134 8.28 -2.68 8.76
C TYR A 134 9.38 -2.71 7.70
N GLY A 135 9.09 -2.16 6.54
CA GLY A 135 10.00 -2.09 5.40
C GLY A 135 9.37 -1.33 4.25
N ILE A 136 10.21 -0.84 3.34
CA ILE A 136 9.72 -0.18 2.14
C ILE A 136 9.43 -1.25 1.09
N THR A 137 8.16 -1.39 0.72
CA THR A 137 7.72 -2.42 -0.22
C THR A 137 7.74 -1.88 -1.64
N VAL A 138 8.35 -2.62 -2.54
CA VAL A 138 8.45 -2.29 -3.98
C VAL A 138 7.56 -3.24 -4.79
N SER A 139 7.59 -3.10 -6.12
CA SER A 139 6.64 -3.78 -7.02
C SER A 139 6.52 -5.29 -6.80
N GLN A 140 7.63 -6.00 -6.61
CA GLN A 140 7.59 -7.45 -6.38
C GLN A 140 6.87 -7.81 -5.09
N GLY A 141 7.10 -7.04 -4.04
CA GLY A 141 6.43 -7.24 -2.75
C GLY A 141 4.95 -6.93 -2.82
N VAL A 142 4.56 -5.84 -3.47
CA VAL A 142 3.15 -5.49 -3.67
C VAL A 142 2.44 -6.58 -4.47
N ASP A 143 3.05 -7.01 -5.57
CA ASP A 143 2.51 -8.09 -6.41
C ASP A 143 2.27 -9.36 -5.61
N ARG A 144 3.28 -9.80 -4.87
CA ARG A 144 3.19 -11.01 -4.04
C ARG A 144 2.07 -10.91 -3.00
N GLU A 145 2.03 -9.82 -2.26
CA GLU A 145 1.06 -9.64 -1.18
C GLU A 145 -0.38 -9.54 -1.72
N VAL A 146 -0.59 -8.76 -2.78
CA VAL A 146 -1.92 -8.63 -3.39
C VAL A 146 -2.35 -9.94 -4.02
N SER A 147 -1.45 -10.61 -4.74
CA SER A 147 -1.77 -11.90 -5.39
C SER A 147 -2.14 -12.95 -4.36
N GLN A 148 -1.41 -13.05 -3.26
CA GLN A 148 -1.72 -13.99 -2.17
C GLN A 148 -3.08 -13.66 -1.53
N ALA A 149 -3.36 -12.39 -1.27
CA ALA A 149 -4.62 -11.97 -0.66
C ALA A 149 -5.83 -12.31 -1.56
N LEU A 150 -5.64 -12.30 -2.87
CA LEU A 150 -6.69 -12.63 -3.85
C LEU A 150 -6.69 -14.11 -4.25
N GLY A 151 -5.77 -14.92 -3.72
CA GLY A 151 -5.68 -16.33 -4.07
C GLY A 151 -5.14 -16.60 -5.48
N LEU A 152 -4.38 -15.65 -6.04
CA LEU A 152 -3.77 -15.78 -7.35
C LEU A 152 -2.39 -16.43 -7.25
N GLU A 153 -2.00 -17.21 -8.27
CA GLU A 153 -0.65 -17.74 -8.35
C GLU A 153 0.32 -16.63 -8.75
N SER A 154 1.49 -16.66 -8.14
CA SER A 154 2.58 -15.76 -8.46
C SER A 154 3.73 -16.55 -9.07
N ASP A 155 4.34 -16.01 -10.15
CA ASP A 155 5.50 -16.61 -10.81
C ASP A 155 6.75 -16.63 -9.91
N ASP A 156 6.68 -16.00 -8.74
CA ASP A 156 7.78 -15.98 -7.76
C ASP A 156 7.68 -17.12 -6.74
N SER A 157 6.86 -18.14 -7.01
CA SER A 157 6.73 -19.29 -6.11
C SER A 157 8.05 -20.06 -6.04
N PRO A 158 8.59 -20.29 -4.83
CA PRO A 158 9.80 -21.10 -4.70
C PRO A 158 9.52 -22.56 -5.05
N GLY A 159 10.45 -23.21 -5.72
CA GLY A 159 10.40 -24.64 -6.02
C GLY A 159 9.86 -25.01 -7.39
N GLU A 160 9.63 -24.05 -8.24
CA GLU A 160 9.32 -24.32 -9.65
C GLU A 160 10.56 -24.35 -10.52
#